data_29f8e1fb5310c82885074b056ac4532e
#
_entry.id   29f8e1fb5310c82885074b056ac4532e
#
_cell.length_a   1.000
_cell.length_b   1.000
_cell.length_c   1.000
_cell.angle_alpha   90.00
_cell.angle_beta   90.00
_cell.angle_gamma   90.00
#
_symmetry.space_group_name_H-M   'P 1'
#
loop_
_entity.id
_entity.type
_entity.pdbx_description
1 polymer ?
#
loop_
_entity_poly.entity_id
_entity_poly.type
_entity_poly.pdbx_seq_one_letter_code
_entity_poly.pdbx_strand_id
1 'polypeptide(L)'
;MSEAIWVKLVGTLPSLLWVVFATVVYLSLRGTIVQSLVPRISALRALGVEVEMAGQLIDQAAEVSETAVTPADRQGVLGRLEHAADILSGGKILWVDDHPENNVALIRLFRSVDMRVDTVLSTSEARLALGHGSYDIILSDIERHGDPQAGISMLRELERMVIALPVLVHAANFNPELGIDRRIFAATNKPVEIVHYVIDLMERARFGSPQV
;
A
#
# COMPACT_ATOMS: atom_id res chain seq x y z
N MET A 1 51.10 6.95 -59.62
CA MET A 1 50.47 7.55 -58.44
C MET A 1 49.05 7.01 -58.15
N SER A 2 48.52 6.11 -58.95
CA SER A 2 47.15 5.59 -58.82
C SER A 2 47.02 4.28 -58.04
N GLU A 3 47.95 3.33 -58.13
CA GLU A 3 47.78 2.02 -57.46
C GLU A 3 47.88 2.07 -55.94
N ALA A 4 48.78 2.87 -55.39
CA ALA A 4 48.90 3.03 -53.91
C ALA A 4 47.68 3.64 -53.25
N ILE A 5 46.91 4.47 -53.96
CA ILE A 5 45.67 5.05 -53.50
C ILE A 5 44.54 4.00 -53.47
N TRP A 6 44.50 3.17 -54.52
CA TRP A 6 43.50 2.08 -54.60
C TRP A 6 43.70 1.02 -53.52
N VAL A 7 44.92 0.63 -53.21
CA VAL A 7 45.25 -0.34 -52.17
C VAL A 7 44.85 0.21 -50.76
N LYS A 8 45.11 1.49 -50.50
CA LYS A 8 44.66 2.13 -49.24
C LYS A 8 43.13 2.24 -49.15
N LEU A 9 42.46 2.57 -50.26
CA LEU A 9 41.02 2.67 -50.30
C LEU A 9 40.33 1.33 -50.05
N VAL A 10 40.84 0.24 -50.68
CA VAL A 10 40.31 -1.12 -50.45
C VAL A 10 40.57 -1.60 -49.04
N GLY A 11 41.69 -1.21 -48.41
CA GLY A 11 42.00 -1.57 -47.03
C GLY A 11 41.11 -0.87 -45.99
N THR A 12 40.52 0.32 -46.31
CA THR A 12 39.62 1.03 -45.43
C THR A 12 38.14 0.67 -45.62
N LEU A 13 37.78 0.01 -46.71
CA LEU A 13 36.42 -0.43 -47.03
C LEU A 13 35.78 -1.30 -45.95
N PRO A 14 36.44 -2.31 -45.34
CA PRO A 14 35.84 -3.14 -44.28
C PRO A 14 35.48 -2.32 -43.06
N SER A 15 36.34 -1.38 -42.65
CA SER A 15 36.09 -0.50 -41.50
C SER A 15 34.91 0.44 -41.72
N LEU A 16 34.81 1.03 -42.91
CA LEU A 16 33.68 1.87 -43.32
C LEU A 16 32.38 1.07 -43.37
N LEU A 17 32.37 -0.13 -43.89
CA LEU A 17 31.22 -1.01 -43.92
C LEU A 17 30.75 -1.36 -42.51
N TRP A 18 31.66 -1.61 -41.58
CA TRP A 18 31.33 -1.84 -40.17
C TRP A 18 30.69 -0.62 -39.50
N VAL A 19 31.21 0.59 -39.75
CA VAL A 19 30.64 1.81 -39.20
C VAL A 19 29.23 2.08 -39.76
N VAL A 20 29.05 1.88 -41.08
CA VAL A 20 27.72 2.03 -41.70
C VAL A 20 26.74 0.99 -41.15
N PHE A 21 27.18 -0.28 -41.06
CA PHE A 21 26.36 -1.36 -40.48
C PHE A 21 25.97 -1.04 -39.05
N ALA A 22 26.92 -0.68 -38.20
CA ALA A 22 26.66 -0.31 -36.82
C ALA A 22 25.68 0.88 -36.67
N THR A 23 25.83 1.90 -37.55
CA THR A 23 24.96 3.04 -37.61
C THR A 23 23.53 2.66 -38.01
N VAL A 24 23.37 1.83 -39.02
CA VAL A 24 22.07 1.32 -39.47
C VAL A 24 21.39 0.50 -38.36
N VAL A 25 22.13 -0.40 -37.73
CA VAL A 25 21.63 -1.20 -36.61
C VAL A 25 21.21 -0.29 -35.44
N TYR A 26 22.05 0.68 -35.08
CA TYR A 26 21.73 1.65 -34.04
C TYR A 26 20.44 2.46 -34.37
N LEU A 27 20.34 3.01 -35.59
CA LEU A 27 19.18 3.77 -36.02
C LEU A 27 17.91 2.92 -36.10
N SER A 28 18.02 1.65 -36.48
CA SER A 28 16.91 0.70 -36.52
C SER A 28 16.42 0.32 -35.12
N LEU A 29 17.35 0.12 -34.17
CA LEU A 29 17.02 -0.32 -32.81
C LEU A 29 16.71 0.82 -31.85
N ARG A 30 17.20 2.05 -32.12
CA ARG A 30 17.02 3.17 -31.20
C ARG A 30 15.54 3.46 -30.89
N GLY A 31 14.66 3.36 -31.88
CA GLY A 31 13.23 3.57 -31.71
C GLY A 31 12.61 2.54 -30.77
N THR A 32 12.95 1.27 -31.00
CA THR A 32 12.47 0.17 -30.17
C THR A 32 13.06 0.24 -28.76
N ILE A 33 14.34 0.60 -28.62
CA ILE A 33 14.99 0.76 -27.31
C ILE A 33 14.35 1.91 -26.52
N VAL A 34 14.21 3.08 -27.14
CA VAL A 34 13.63 4.26 -26.46
C VAL A 34 12.16 4.06 -26.14
N GLN A 35 11.38 3.47 -27.06
CA GLN A 35 9.94 3.30 -26.85
C GLN A 35 9.58 2.13 -25.92
N SER A 36 10.38 1.07 -25.88
CA SER A 36 10.05 -0.15 -25.15
C SER A 36 10.85 -0.35 -23.86
N LEU A 37 12.13 0.02 -23.83
CA LEU A 37 13.00 -0.22 -22.67
C LEU A 37 13.04 0.93 -21.68
N VAL A 38 13.07 2.18 -22.16
CA VAL A 38 13.13 3.36 -21.27
C VAL A 38 11.90 3.46 -20.35
N PRO A 39 10.66 3.28 -20.84
CA PRO A 39 9.48 3.28 -19.97
C PRO A 39 9.50 2.15 -18.93
N ARG A 40 9.95 0.95 -19.32
CA ARG A 40 10.06 -0.19 -18.39
C ARG A 40 11.10 0.02 -17.31
N ILE A 41 12.25 0.60 -17.63
CA ILE A 41 13.30 0.92 -16.65
C ILE A 41 12.82 2.04 -15.71
N SER A 42 12.09 3.03 -16.22
CA SER A 42 11.51 4.10 -15.40
C SER A 42 10.43 3.57 -14.48
N ALA A 43 9.55 2.69 -14.96
CA ALA A 43 8.54 2.01 -14.16
C ALA A 43 9.17 1.13 -13.07
N LEU A 44 10.20 0.35 -13.38
CA LEU A 44 10.93 -0.46 -12.40
C LEU A 44 11.61 0.38 -11.32
N ARG A 45 12.15 1.56 -11.68
CA ARG A 45 12.72 2.49 -10.69
C ARG A 45 11.64 3.13 -9.82
N ALA A 46 10.52 3.51 -10.40
CA ALA A 46 9.40 4.06 -9.66
C ALA A 46 8.85 3.02 -8.65
N LEU A 47 8.64 1.78 -9.08
CA LEU A 47 8.24 0.68 -8.22
C LEU A 47 9.25 0.43 -7.08
N GLY A 48 10.55 0.46 -7.37
CA GLY A 48 11.59 0.28 -6.36
C GLY A 48 11.58 1.40 -5.30
N VAL A 49 11.35 2.65 -5.69
CA VAL A 49 11.22 3.79 -4.77
C VAL A 49 9.94 3.68 -3.94
N GLU A 50 8.84 3.28 -4.55
CA GLU A 50 7.56 3.11 -3.85
C GLU A 50 7.63 1.98 -2.81
N VAL A 51 8.26 0.85 -3.13
CA VAL A 51 8.47 -0.27 -2.19
C VAL A 51 9.38 0.14 -1.04
N GLU A 52 10.45 0.89 -1.29
CA GLU A 52 11.34 1.38 -0.25
C GLU A 52 10.63 2.38 0.68
N MET A 53 9.85 3.31 0.12
CA MET A 53 9.03 4.24 0.90
C MET A 53 8.00 3.51 1.76
N ALA A 54 7.31 2.52 1.20
CA ALA A 54 6.36 1.71 1.95
C ALA A 54 7.04 0.96 3.11
N GLY A 55 8.23 0.42 2.89
CA GLY A 55 9.04 -0.20 3.94
C GLY A 55 9.40 0.76 5.07
N GLN A 56 9.82 1.99 4.73
CA GLN A 56 10.12 3.02 5.74
C GLN A 56 8.87 3.43 6.54
N LEU A 57 7.70 3.50 5.90
CA LEU A 57 6.44 3.80 6.59
C LEU A 57 6.05 2.69 7.57
N ILE A 58 6.29 1.42 7.24
CA ILE A 58 6.07 0.29 8.14
C ILE A 58 7.02 0.37 9.33
N ASP A 59 8.30 0.66 9.10
CA ASP A 59 9.29 0.79 10.17
C ASP A 59 8.94 1.97 11.11
N GLN A 60 8.52 3.12 10.56
CA GLN A 60 8.06 4.26 11.35
C GLN A 60 6.81 3.94 12.19
N ALA A 61 5.85 3.23 11.62
CA ALA A 61 4.66 2.81 12.35
C ALA A 61 5.01 1.84 13.49
N ALA A 62 5.96 0.93 13.26
CA ALA A 62 6.44 -0.01 14.26
C ALA A 62 7.19 0.67 15.41
N GLU A 63 7.96 1.72 15.11
CA GLU A 63 8.63 2.54 16.13
C GLU A 63 7.61 3.24 17.03
N VAL A 64 6.58 3.86 16.46
CA VAL A 64 5.50 4.52 17.23
C VAL A 64 4.71 3.51 18.07
N SER A 65 4.46 2.32 17.56
CA SER A 65 3.73 1.26 18.27
C SER A 65 4.62 0.43 19.22
N GLU A 66 5.89 0.78 19.35
CA GLU A 66 6.90 0.04 20.16
C GLU A 66 6.95 -1.46 19.82
N THR A 67 6.75 -1.80 18.55
CA THR A 67 6.72 -3.19 18.08
C THR A 67 7.93 -3.50 17.21
N ALA A 68 8.41 -4.74 17.28
CA ALA A 68 9.51 -5.19 16.43
C ALA A 68 8.98 -5.70 15.09
N VAL A 69 9.62 -5.27 14.00
CA VAL A 69 9.38 -5.80 12.66
C VAL A 69 10.64 -6.51 12.18
N THR A 70 10.51 -7.80 11.87
CA THR A 70 11.63 -8.53 11.29
C THR A 70 11.77 -8.23 9.79
N PRO A 71 12.96 -8.39 9.20
CA PRO A 71 13.14 -8.24 7.76
C PRO A 71 12.21 -9.16 6.94
N ALA A 72 11.88 -10.34 7.46
CA ALA A 72 10.96 -11.29 6.83
C ALA A 72 9.51 -10.77 6.84
N ASP A 73 9.05 -10.24 7.98
CA ASP A 73 7.70 -9.64 8.11
C ASP A 73 7.56 -8.43 7.17
N ARG A 74 8.59 -7.56 7.16
CA ARG A 74 8.63 -6.40 6.27
C ARG A 74 8.53 -6.81 4.80
N GLN A 75 9.33 -7.78 4.38
CA GLN A 75 9.31 -8.27 2.99
C GLN A 75 7.97 -8.94 2.66
N GLY A 76 7.42 -9.71 3.59
CA GLY A 76 6.13 -10.39 3.43
C GLY A 76 4.98 -9.40 3.23
N VAL A 77 4.91 -8.34 4.05
CA VAL A 77 3.84 -7.34 3.95
C VAL A 77 3.98 -6.48 2.69
N LEU A 78 5.22 -6.13 2.28
CA LEU A 78 5.45 -5.38 1.05
C LEU A 78 5.04 -6.18 -0.18
N GLY A 79 5.40 -7.47 -0.24
CA GLY A 79 4.96 -8.35 -1.32
C GLY A 79 3.44 -8.50 -1.38
N ARG A 80 2.76 -8.59 -0.23
CA ARG A 80 1.28 -8.61 -0.21
C ARG A 80 0.66 -7.30 -0.66
N LEU A 81 1.19 -6.14 -0.24
CA LEU A 81 0.72 -4.83 -0.69
C LEU A 81 0.83 -4.67 -2.21
N GLU A 82 1.96 -5.08 -2.78
CA GLU A 82 2.19 -5.05 -4.23
C GLU A 82 1.15 -5.92 -4.97
N HIS A 83 0.93 -7.14 -4.51
CA HIS A 83 -0.04 -8.06 -5.15
C HIS A 83 -1.50 -7.62 -4.95
N ALA A 84 -1.82 -6.97 -3.85
CA ALA A 84 -3.15 -6.51 -3.52
C ALA A 84 -3.46 -5.08 -4.00
N ALA A 85 -2.53 -4.38 -4.65
CA ALA A 85 -2.69 -2.97 -5.02
C ALA A 85 -3.98 -2.68 -5.78
N ASP A 86 -4.32 -3.51 -6.77
CA ASP A 86 -5.56 -3.37 -7.55
C ASP A 86 -6.82 -3.59 -6.70
N ILE A 87 -6.74 -4.46 -5.69
CA ILE A 87 -7.85 -4.77 -4.78
C ILE A 87 -8.04 -3.63 -3.78
N LEU A 88 -6.96 -3.03 -3.32
CA LEU A 88 -6.95 -1.93 -2.35
C LEU A 88 -7.38 -0.60 -3.00
N SER A 89 -7.08 -0.42 -4.29
CA SER A 89 -7.37 0.83 -5.00
C SER A 89 -8.85 1.22 -4.90
N GLY A 90 -9.10 2.48 -4.51
CA GLY A 90 -10.43 3.04 -4.28
C GLY A 90 -11.10 2.57 -2.99
N GLY A 91 -10.46 1.70 -2.19
CA GLY A 91 -10.95 1.28 -0.87
C GLY A 91 -11.01 2.43 0.12
N LYS A 92 -11.93 2.36 1.08
CA LYS A 92 -12.20 3.45 2.04
C LYS A 92 -12.15 2.97 3.47
N ILE A 93 -11.25 3.55 4.24
CA ILE A 93 -11.08 3.29 5.68
C ILE A 93 -11.61 4.49 6.47
N LEU A 94 -12.42 4.23 7.49
CA LEU A 94 -12.71 5.19 8.55
C LEU A 94 -11.83 4.86 9.75
N TRP A 95 -10.91 5.75 10.10
CA TRP A 95 -10.02 5.58 11.26
C TRP A 95 -10.50 6.43 12.42
N VAL A 96 -10.86 5.79 13.51
CA VAL A 96 -11.40 6.43 14.72
C VAL A 96 -10.37 6.37 15.83
N ASP A 97 -9.69 7.49 16.10
CA ASP A 97 -8.60 7.58 17.05
C ASP A 97 -8.46 9.04 17.51
N ASP A 98 -8.36 9.30 18.81
CA ASP A 98 -8.19 10.65 19.36
C ASP A 98 -6.74 11.14 19.24
N HIS A 99 -5.80 10.26 18.89
CA HIS A 99 -4.39 10.55 18.62
C HIS A 99 -3.98 10.16 17.19
N PRO A 100 -4.59 10.75 16.14
CA PRO A 100 -4.33 10.36 14.74
C PRO A 100 -2.90 10.59 14.30
N GLU A 101 -2.12 11.40 15.02
CA GLU A 101 -0.69 11.61 14.80
C GLU A 101 0.12 10.33 14.95
N ASN A 102 -0.31 9.38 15.78
CA ASN A 102 0.34 8.09 15.98
C ASN A 102 0.22 7.18 14.75
N ASN A 103 -0.78 7.43 13.91
CA ASN A 103 -1.13 6.58 12.77
C ASN A 103 -0.70 7.15 11.42
N VAL A 104 0.00 8.29 11.40
CA VAL A 104 0.37 9.01 10.17
C VAL A 104 1.12 8.12 9.17
N ALA A 105 2.01 7.26 9.65
CA ALA A 105 2.79 6.37 8.79
C ALA A 105 1.88 5.34 8.08
N LEU A 106 0.98 4.67 8.80
CA LEU A 106 0.03 3.72 8.22
C LEU A 106 -1.00 4.40 7.31
N ILE A 107 -1.47 5.59 7.68
CA ILE A 107 -2.38 6.39 6.85
C ILE A 107 -1.71 6.73 5.51
N ARG A 108 -0.45 7.15 5.53
CA ARG A 108 0.33 7.40 4.31
C ARG A 108 0.54 6.14 3.49
N LEU A 109 0.81 5.02 4.14
CA LEU A 109 0.97 3.73 3.49
C LEU A 109 -0.30 3.32 2.72
N PHE A 110 -1.47 3.38 3.36
CA PHE A 110 -2.73 3.05 2.69
C PHE A 110 -3.07 4.03 1.57
N ARG A 111 -2.78 5.32 1.75
CA ARG A 111 -2.96 6.32 0.69
C ARG A 111 -2.02 6.12 -0.49
N SER A 112 -0.81 5.57 -0.28
CA SER A 112 0.13 5.27 -1.37
C SER A 112 -0.33 4.14 -2.29
N VAL A 113 -1.24 3.28 -1.81
CA VAL A 113 -1.90 2.23 -2.61
C VAL A 113 -3.33 2.64 -3.02
N ASP A 114 -3.56 3.94 -3.15
CA ASP A 114 -4.81 4.55 -3.63
C ASP A 114 -6.04 4.23 -2.76
N MET A 115 -5.86 3.97 -1.47
CA MET A 115 -6.96 3.92 -0.51
C MET A 115 -7.28 5.32 0.04
N ARG A 116 -8.55 5.58 0.28
CA ARG A 116 -8.98 6.74 1.04
C ARG A 116 -9.02 6.42 2.53
N VAL A 117 -8.37 7.24 3.34
CA VAL A 117 -8.41 7.13 4.80
C VAL A 117 -8.94 8.45 5.36
N ASP A 118 -10.12 8.40 5.94
CA ASP A 118 -10.72 9.50 6.70
C ASP A 118 -10.49 9.25 8.20
N THR A 119 -9.99 10.26 8.92
CA THR A 119 -9.71 10.18 10.35
C THR A 119 -10.71 11.00 11.13
N VAL A 120 -11.21 10.45 12.23
CA VAL A 120 -12.13 11.10 13.15
C VAL A 120 -11.72 10.83 14.60
N LEU A 121 -11.98 11.75 15.52
CA LEU A 121 -11.44 11.72 16.87
C LEU A 121 -12.37 11.03 17.88
N SER A 122 -13.63 10.80 17.51
CA SER A 122 -14.65 10.34 18.44
C SER A 122 -15.70 9.46 17.79
N THR A 123 -16.44 8.70 18.61
CA THR A 123 -17.61 7.93 18.17
C THR A 123 -18.70 8.82 17.54
N SER A 124 -18.88 10.04 18.07
CA SER A 124 -19.84 11.00 17.51
C SER A 124 -19.47 11.46 16.11
N GLU A 125 -18.20 11.75 15.86
CA GLU A 125 -17.69 12.08 14.53
C GLU A 125 -17.76 10.88 13.58
N ALA A 126 -17.42 9.68 14.06
CA ALA A 126 -17.55 8.45 13.29
C ALA A 126 -18.99 8.22 12.81
N ARG A 127 -19.97 8.47 13.71
CA ARG A 127 -21.39 8.38 13.35
C ARG A 127 -21.78 9.37 12.25
N LEU A 128 -21.29 10.59 12.32
CA LEU A 128 -21.54 11.60 11.28
C LEU A 128 -20.90 11.20 9.96
N ALA A 129 -19.65 10.76 9.98
CA ALA A 129 -18.94 10.29 8.78
C ALA A 129 -19.66 9.12 8.11
N LEU A 130 -20.12 8.13 8.89
CA LEU A 130 -20.87 6.97 8.42
C LEU A 130 -22.26 7.33 7.87
N GLY A 131 -22.87 8.41 8.36
CA GLY A 131 -24.14 8.92 7.84
C GLY A 131 -24.03 9.66 6.50
N HIS A 132 -22.83 10.12 6.14
CA HIS A 132 -22.60 10.92 4.92
C HIS A 132 -21.72 10.22 3.87
N GLY A 133 -21.04 9.14 4.23
CA GLY A 133 -20.11 8.43 3.38
C GLY A 133 -20.26 6.92 3.46
N SER A 134 -19.70 6.23 2.45
CA SER A 134 -19.55 4.79 2.47
C SER A 134 -18.09 4.44 2.80
N TYR A 135 -17.90 3.42 3.61
CA TYR A 135 -16.60 2.87 4.00
C TYR A 135 -16.62 1.36 3.84
N ASP A 136 -15.44 0.76 3.68
CA ASP A 136 -15.27 -0.69 3.58
C ASP A 136 -14.84 -1.29 4.91
N ILE A 137 -14.05 -0.51 5.70
CA ILE A 137 -13.44 -0.96 6.96
C ILE A 137 -13.47 0.19 7.97
N ILE A 138 -13.68 -0.15 9.23
CA ILE A 138 -13.47 0.76 10.36
C ILE A 138 -12.21 0.29 11.10
N LEU A 139 -11.22 1.17 11.24
CA LEU A 139 -10.10 1.03 12.17
C LEU A 139 -10.42 1.85 13.43
N SER A 140 -10.29 1.26 14.61
CA SER A 140 -10.66 1.94 15.86
C SER A 140 -9.64 1.68 16.95
N ASP A 141 -9.17 2.73 17.60
CA ASP A 141 -8.60 2.57 18.91
C ASP A 141 -9.69 2.22 19.93
N ILE A 142 -9.36 1.40 20.94
CA ILE A 142 -10.27 1.03 22.03
C ILE A 142 -10.35 2.14 23.07
N GLU A 143 -9.21 2.66 23.50
CA GLU A 143 -9.13 3.70 24.53
C GLU A 143 -9.07 5.07 23.84
N ARG A 144 -10.06 5.91 24.12
CA ARG A 144 -10.11 7.27 23.58
C ARG A 144 -10.56 8.25 24.68
N HIS A 145 -9.89 9.41 24.74
CA HIS A 145 -10.18 10.45 25.73
C HIS A 145 -10.21 9.95 27.18
N GLY A 146 -9.36 8.95 27.50
CA GLY A 146 -9.32 8.32 28.83
C GLY A 146 -10.48 7.37 29.15
N ASP A 147 -11.35 7.06 28.16
CA ASP A 147 -12.37 6.02 28.26
C ASP A 147 -11.83 4.70 27.68
N PRO A 148 -11.51 3.70 28.53
CA PRO A 148 -10.98 2.41 28.08
C PRO A 148 -12.02 1.55 27.33
N GLN A 149 -13.28 1.97 27.30
CA GLN A 149 -14.37 1.26 26.62
C GLN A 149 -14.94 2.03 25.44
N ALA A 150 -14.33 3.13 25.02
CA ALA A 150 -14.83 3.96 23.94
C ALA A 150 -15.03 3.18 22.62
N GLY A 151 -14.10 2.30 22.27
CA GLY A 151 -14.22 1.43 21.11
C GLY A 151 -15.38 0.44 21.21
N ILE A 152 -15.59 -0.15 22.38
CA ILE A 152 -16.71 -1.08 22.62
C ILE A 152 -18.05 -0.33 22.60
N SER A 153 -18.08 0.87 23.14
CA SER A 153 -19.29 1.73 23.09
C SER A 153 -19.62 2.10 21.64
N MET A 154 -18.62 2.33 20.81
CA MET A 154 -18.80 2.55 19.37
C MET A 154 -19.41 1.33 18.67
N LEU A 155 -18.98 0.10 18.97
CA LEU A 155 -19.57 -1.10 18.40
C LEU A 155 -21.07 -1.21 18.68
N ARG A 156 -21.52 -0.86 19.88
CA ARG A 156 -22.93 -0.82 20.23
C ARG A 156 -23.69 0.25 19.44
N GLU A 157 -23.06 1.39 19.18
CA GLU A 157 -23.64 2.45 18.37
C GLU A 157 -23.78 2.03 16.91
N LEU A 158 -22.77 1.35 16.33
CA LEU A 158 -22.82 0.77 14.98
C LEU A 158 -23.98 -0.23 14.86
N GLU A 159 -24.22 -1.03 15.91
CA GLU A 159 -25.36 -1.95 15.95
C GLU A 159 -26.71 -1.24 15.90
N ARG A 160 -26.88 -0.17 16.68
CA ARG A 160 -28.10 0.65 16.63
C ARG A 160 -28.35 1.29 15.28
N MET A 161 -27.26 1.61 14.55
CA MET A 161 -27.32 2.19 13.21
C MET A 161 -27.48 1.10 12.11
N VAL A 162 -27.50 -0.18 12.48
CA VAL A 162 -27.55 -1.31 11.55
C VAL A 162 -26.37 -1.31 10.55
N ILE A 163 -25.21 -0.84 11.00
CA ILE A 163 -23.97 -0.81 10.19
C ILE A 163 -23.22 -2.13 10.39
N ALA A 164 -23.06 -2.87 9.31
CA ALA A 164 -22.41 -4.19 9.29
C ALA A 164 -20.96 -4.14 8.76
N LEU A 165 -20.26 -3.02 8.95
CA LEU A 165 -18.86 -2.91 8.53
C LEU A 165 -17.95 -3.69 9.47
N PRO A 166 -16.89 -4.36 8.94
CA PRO A 166 -15.88 -5.00 9.77
C PRO A 166 -15.10 -3.93 10.54
N VAL A 167 -14.85 -4.22 11.82
CA VAL A 167 -14.07 -3.37 12.71
C VAL A 167 -12.76 -4.05 13.01
N LEU A 168 -11.65 -3.38 12.70
CA LEU A 168 -10.30 -3.75 13.11
C LEU A 168 -9.87 -2.85 14.26
N VAL A 169 -9.52 -3.48 15.39
CA VAL A 169 -9.09 -2.76 16.57
C VAL A 169 -7.56 -2.59 16.54
N HIS A 170 -7.14 -1.33 16.63
CA HIS A 170 -5.73 -0.97 16.81
C HIS A 170 -5.53 -0.49 18.26
N ALA A 171 -5.04 -1.36 19.14
CA ALA A 171 -4.87 -1.05 20.55
C ALA A 171 -3.59 -1.66 21.11
N ALA A 172 -2.85 -0.88 21.89
CA ALA A 172 -1.61 -1.32 22.54
C ALA A 172 -1.87 -2.45 23.57
N ASN A 173 -3.00 -2.39 24.27
CA ASN A 173 -3.38 -3.30 25.34
C ASN A 173 -4.79 -3.87 25.10
N PHE A 174 -4.92 -4.77 24.13
CA PHE A 174 -6.17 -5.49 23.93
C PHE A 174 -6.24 -6.68 24.91
N ASN A 175 -7.23 -6.68 25.79
CA ASN A 175 -7.51 -7.83 26.65
C ASN A 175 -8.60 -8.71 26.03
N PRO A 176 -8.26 -9.90 25.49
CA PRO A 176 -9.24 -10.80 24.88
C PRO A 176 -10.26 -11.36 25.88
N GLU A 177 -10.00 -11.29 27.20
CA GLU A 177 -10.91 -11.74 28.24
C GLU A 177 -12.13 -10.83 28.42
N LEU A 178 -12.10 -9.59 27.92
CA LEU A 178 -13.23 -8.68 27.93
C LEU A 178 -14.38 -9.06 26.97
N GLY A 179 -14.24 -10.18 26.29
CA GLY A 179 -15.21 -10.68 25.32
C GLY A 179 -14.98 -10.07 23.94
N ILE A 180 -14.81 -10.91 22.94
CA ILE A 180 -14.66 -10.50 21.55
C ILE A 180 -16.08 -10.27 20.99
N ASP A 181 -16.42 -9.03 20.73
CA ASP A 181 -17.63 -8.71 19.94
C ASP A 181 -17.46 -9.34 18.54
N ARG A 182 -18.49 -10.01 18.05
CA ARG A 182 -18.47 -10.69 16.74
C ARG A 182 -18.16 -9.77 15.55
N ARG A 183 -18.28 -8.48 15.74
CA ARG A 183 -18.00 -7.44 14.74
C ARG A 183 -16.52 -7.06 14.70
N ILE A 184 -15.76 -7.37 15.76
CA ILE A 184 -14.32 -7.19 15.75
C ILE A 184 -13.72 -8.30 14.91
N PHE A 185 -13.17 -7.92 13.75
CA PHE A 185 -12.49 -8.84 12.87
C PHE A 185 -11.17 -9.32 13.48
N ALA A 186 -10.39 -8.38 13.99
CA ALA A 186 -9.14 -8.64 14.69
C ALA A 186 -8.78 -7.45 15.59
N ALA A 187 -7.87 -7.67 16.54
CA ALA A 187 -7.29 -6.65 17.38
C ALA A 187 -5.77 -6.84 17.43
N THR A 188 -5.01 -5.78 17.20
CA THR A 188 -3.55 -5.81 17.22
C THR A 188 -2.97 -4.41 17.39
N ASN A 189 -1.73 -4.34 17.95
CA ASN A 189 -0.92 -3.12 17.94
C ASN A 189 0.20 -3.18 16.89
N LYS A 190 0.33 -4.28 16.14
CA LYS A 190 1.41 -4.47 15.18
C LYS A 190 1.03 -3.92 13.81
N PRO A 191 1.74 -2.94 13.29
CA PRO A 191 1.47 -2.34 11.97
C PRO A 191 1.44 -3.35 10.83
N VAL A 192 2.34 -4.34 10.85
CA VAL A 192 2.38 -5.41 9.85
C VAL A 192 1.07 -6.22 9.83
N GLU A 193 0.54 -6.56 11.01
CA GLU A 193 -0.72 -7.29 11.14
C GLU A 193 -1.91 -6.44 10.67
N ILE A 194 -1.92 -5.12 10.98
CA ILE A 194 -2.95 -4.19 10.50
C ILE A 194 -3.01 -4.22 8.97
N VAL A 195 -1.86 -4.12 8.32
CA VAL A 195 -1.80 -4.15 6.84
C VAL A 195 -2.32 -5.48 6.31
N HIS A 196 -1.94 -6.60 6.90
CA HIS A 196 -2.45 -7.92 6.50
C HIS A 196 -3.97 -8.01 6.64
N TYR A 197 -4.52 -7.58 7.77
CA TYR A 197 -5.96 -7.62 8.02
C TYR A 197 -6.75 -6.69 7.09
N VAL A 198 -6.23 -5.51 6.79
CA VAL A 198 -6.85 -4.60 5.81
C VAL A 198 -6.91 -5.26 4.43
N ILE A 199 -5.81 -5.92 3.99
CA ILE A 199 -5.80 -6.66 2.73
C ILE A 199 -6.85 -7.78 2.76
N ASP A 200 -6.87 -8.61 3.81
CA ASP A 200 -7.82 -9.72 3.95
C ASP A 200 -9.27 -9.23 3.91
N LEU A 201 -9.57 -8.10 4.55
CA LEU A 201 -10.91 -7.52 4.56
C LEU A 201 -11.31 -6.98 3.18
N MET A 202 -10.38 -6.31 2.49
CA MET A 202 -10.62 -5.80 1.13
C MET A 202 -10.79 -6.93 0.13
N GLU A 203 -10.01 -8.01 0.24
CA GLU A 203 -10.20 -9.23 -0.56
C GLU A 203 -11.60 -9.83 -0.34
N ARG A 204 -12.05 -9.93 0.90
CA ARG A 204 -13.41 -10.40 1.23
C ARG A 204 -14.49 -9.47 0.70
N ALA A 205 -14.31 -8.15 0.79
CA ALA A 205 -15.26 -7.17 0.29
C ALA A 205 -15.40 -7.24 -1.24
N ARG A 206 -14.30 -7.50 -1.95
CA ARG A 206 -14.28 -7.57 -3.43
C ARG A 206 -14.70 -8.92 -3.98
N PHE A 207 -14.33 -10.01 -3.31
CA PHE A 207 -14.52 -11.39 -3.79
C PHE A 207 -15.42 -12.23 -2.88
N GLY A 208 -15.80 -11.71 -1.71
CA GLY A 208 -16.74 -12.39 -0.82
C GLY A 208 -18.06 -12.59 -1.54
N SER A 209 -18.54 -13.85 -1.58
CA SER A 209 -19.82 -14.19 -2.15
C SER A 209 -20.92 -13.33 -1.54
N PRO A 210 -21.92 -12.89 -2.32
CA PRO A 210 -23.08 -12.22 -1.76
C PRO A 210 -23.66 -13.14 -0.69
N GLN A 211 -23.78 -12.60 0.53
CA GLN A 211 -24.48 -13.31 1.58
C GLN A 211 -25.93 -13.48 1.12
N VAL A 212 -26.32 -14.73 0.89
CA VAL A 212 -27.69 -15.15 0.61
C VAL A 212 -28.55 -14.98 1.87
#